data_7649603b7e95f1bcfdfa85f8430c0198
#
_entry.id   7649603b7e95f1bcfdfa85f8430c0198
#
_cell.length_a   1.000
_cell.length_b   1.000
_cell.length_c   1.000
_cell.angle_alpha   90.00
_cell.angle_beta   90.00
_cell.angle_gamma   90.00
#
_symmetry.space_group_name_H-M   'P 1'
#
loop_
_entity.id
_entity.type
_entity.pdbx_description
1 polymer ?
#
loop_
_entity_poly.entity_id
_entity_poly.type
_entity_poly.pdbx_seq_one_letter_code
_entity_poly.pdbx_strand_id
1 'polypeptide(L)'
;MVAQHQRPFRVRLCSTGSFRPVSPVVFLKLADGFDECVALHARLQTGPLERDLEFPFHPHVTVAHDVSEAGMDAAVAELESFEASFEVRSMGLYEHVPSGLWKLREELRFGEVADGSETTTR
;
A
#
# COMPACT_ATOMS: atom_id res chain seq x y z
N MET A 1 17.88 10.08 0.91
CA MET A 1 16.91 9.08 0.46
C MET A 1 15.60 9.26 1.20
N VAL A 2 14.50 9.07 0.49
CA VAL A 2 13.17 9.33 1.07
C VAL A 2 12.90 8.49 2.32
N ALA A 3 13.25 7.20 2.27
CA ALA A 3 12.94 6.33 3.41
C ALA A 3 13.62 6.78 4.68
N GLN A 4 14.83 7.30 4.59
CA GLN A 4 15.57 7.75 5.77
C GLN A 4 14.90 8.92 6.46
N HIS A 5 14.12 9.69 5.72
CA HIS A 5 13.45 10.88 6.24
C HIS A 5 11.98 10.64 6.53
N GLN A 6 11.53 9.40 6.38
CA GLN A 6 10.15 9.04 6.64
C GLN A 6 10.04 8.43 8.02
N ARG A 7 9.15 8.96 8.84
CA ARG A 7 8.89 8.36 10.15
C ARG A 7 7.87 7.24 9.99
N PRO A 8 7.96 6.21 10.83
CA PRO A 8 6.90 5.21 10.86
C PRO A 8 5.55 5.85 11.12
N PHE A 9 4.51 5.29 10.56
CA PHE A 9 3.16 5.80 10.77
C PHE A 9 2.19 4.64 10.83
N ARG A 10 1.02 4.90 11.37
CA ARG A 10 0.02 3.85 11.57
C ARG A 10 -0.97 3.84 10.43
N VAL A 11 -1.33 2.64 10.01
CA VAL A 11 -2.37 2.42 9.03
C VAL A 11 -3.50 1.67 9.70
N ARG A 12 -4.74 2.10 9.45
CA ARG A 12 -5.90 1.36 9.88
C ARG A 12 -6.72 1.01 8.65
N LEU A 13 -6.95 -0.28 8.46
CA LEU A 13 -7.78 -0.77 7.38
C LEU A 13 -9.18 -0.94 7.90
N CYS A 14 -10.16 -0.54 7.11
CA CYS A 14 -11.55 -0.58 7.56
C CYS A 14 -12.45 -0.71 6.35
N SER A 15 -13.16 -1.84 6.28
CA SER A 15 -14.15 -2.08 5.25
C SER A 15 -13.53 -2.23 3.86
N THR A 16 -14.38 -2.34 2.86
CA THR A 16 -13.99 -2.65 1.50
C THR A 16 -14.39 -1.56 0.53
N GLY A 17 -13.71 -1.53 -0.59
CA GLY A 17 -14.09 -0.72 -1.73
C GLY A 17 -13.80 -1.48 -3.00
N SER A 18 -14.15 -0.90 -4.13
CA SER A 18 -13.93 -1.57 -5.41
C SER A 18 -13.62 -0.55 -6.48
N PHE A 19 -12.75 -0.93 -7.41
CA PHE A 19 -12.46 -0.10 -8.58
C PHE A 19 -13.38 -0.42 -9.77
N ARG A 20 -14.32 -1.36 -9.60
CA ARG A 20 -15.25 -1.70 -10.66
C ARG A 20 -16.11 -0.50 -11.02
N PRO A 21 -16.48 -0.32 -12.26
CA PRO A 21 -16.21 -1.19 -13.41
C PRO A 21 -14.89 -0.90 -14.12
N VAL A 22 -14.10 0.05 -13.63
CA VAL A 22 -12.85 0.42 -14.29
C VAL A 22 -11.85 -0.72 -14.23
N SER A 23 -11.73 -1.37 -13.08
CA SER A 23 -10.88 -2.55 -12.91
C SER A 23 -11.58 -3.57 -12.04
N PRO A 24 -11.32 -4.87 -12.28
CA PRO A 24 -11.95 -5.94 -11.49
C PRO A 24 -11.18 -6.16 -10.20
N VAL A 25 -11.25 -5.22 -9.28
CA VAL A 25 -10.47 -5.22 -8.05
C VAL A 25 -11.35 -4.86 -6.87
N VAL A 26 -11.24 -5.65 -5.79
CA VAL A 26 -11.82 -5.34 -4.49
C VAL A 26 -10.68 -5.16 -3.51
N PHE A 27 -10.76 -4.16 -2.66
CA PHE A 27 -9.66 -3.83 -1.76
C PHE A 27 -10.16 -3.45 -0.37
N LEU A 28 -9.24 -3.46 0.60
CA LEU A 28 -9.50 -2.92 1.92
C LEU A 28 -9.10 -1.45 1.92
N LYS A 29 -9.93 -0.61 2.49
CA LYS A 29 -9.71 0.83 2.49
C LYS A 29 -8.83 1.23 3.67
N LEU A 30 -8.04 2.27 3.49
CA LEU A 30 -7.29 2.87 4.57
C LEU A 30 -8.14 3.96 5.21
N ALA A 31 -8.53 3.75 6.46
CA ALA A 31 -9.22 4.77 7.22
C ALA A 31 -8.23 5.74 7.84
N ASP A 32 -7.07 5.24 8.29
CA ASP A 32 -6.00 6.08 8.80
C ASP A 32 -4.73 5.72 8.03
N GLY A 33 -3.85 6.70 7.84
CA GLY A 33 -2.60 6.51 7.12
C GLY A 33 -2.71 6.78 5.64
N PHE A 34 -3.90 7.08 5.16
CA PHE A 34 -4.12 7.37 3.74
C PHE A 34 -3.28 8.56 3.30
N ASP A 35 -3.36 9.65 4.03
CA ASP A 35 -2.64 10.88 3.66
C ASP A 35 -1.14 10.69 3.75
N GLU A 36 -0.68 9.92 4.73
CA GLU A 36 0.74 9.64 4.86
C GLU A 36 1.26 8.84 3.67
N CYS A 37 0.48 7.86 3.21
CA CYS A 37 0.86 7.10 2.03
C CYS A 37 0.89 7.97 0.78
N VAL A 38 -0.10 8.85 0.64
CA VAL A 38 -0.15 9.77 -0.50
C VAL A 38 1.07 10.70 -0.48
N ALA A 39 1.40 11.22 0.69
CA ALA A 39 2.55 12.12 0.81
C ALA A 39 3.85 11.40 0.50
N LEU A 40 4.00 10.17 0.98
CA LEU A 40 5.20 9.38 0.70
C LEU A 40 5.33 9.11 -0.80
N HIS A 41 4.24 8.72 -1.44
CA HIS A 41 4.24 8.47 -2.87
C HIS A 41 4.63 9.73 -3.63
N ALA A 42 4.09 10.88 -3.23
CA ALA A 42 4.41 12.14 -3.89
C ALA A 42 5.90 12.45 -3.81
N ARG A 43 6.53 12.17 -2.67
CA ARG A 43 7.97 12.41 -2.54
C ARG A 43 8.78 11.48 -3.44
N LEU A 44 8.31 10.25 -3.64
CA LEU A 44 9.00 9.32 -4.53
C LEU A 44 8.88 9.74 -5.99
N GLN A 45 7.85 10.49 -6.33
CA GLN A 45 7.63 10.94 -7.70
C GLN A 45 8.55 12.11 -8.10
N THR A 46 9.33 12.63 -7.18
CA THR A 46 10.19 13.78 -7.48
C THR A 46 11.61 13.38 -7.81
N GLY A 47 11.90 12.09 -8.02
CA GLY A 47 13.25 11.64 -8.26
C GLY A 47 13.29 10.53 -9.31
N PRO A 48 14.25 9.61 -9.16
CA PRO A 48 14.45 8.57 -10.18
C PRO A 48 13.24 7.68 -10.43
N LEU A 49 12.31 7.64 -9.50
CA LEU A 49 11.12 6.80 -9.64
C LEU A 49 9.92 7.58 -10.19
N GLU A 50 10.14 8.81 -10.63
CA GLU A 50 9.06 9.61 -11.18
C GLU A 50 8.51 8.97 -12.44
N ARG A 51 7.18 8.95 -12.54
CA ARG A 51 6.50 8.47 -13.73
C ARG A 51 5.09 8.99 -13.75
N ASP A 52 4.54 9.10 -14.94
CA ASP A 52 3.16 9.52 -15.10
C ASP A 52 2.25 8.36 -14.71
N LEU A 53 1.20 8.68 -14.00
CA LEU A 53 0.21 7.69 -13.58
C LEU A 53 -1.01 7.82 -14.47
N GLU A 54 -1.53 6.67 -14.87
CA GLU A 54 -2.76 6.64 -15.64
C GLU A 54 -3.94 7.07 -14.78
N PHE A 55 -3.90 6.74 -13.49
CA PHE A 55 -4.92 7.11 -12.53
C PHE A 55 -4.25 7.71 -11.30
N PRO A 56 -4.98 8.53 -10.54
CA PRO A 56 -4.43 9.05 -9.29
C PRO A 56 -4.01 7.92 -8.36
N PHE A 57 -2.95 8.14 -7.62
CA PHE A 57 -2.49 7.16 -6.65
C PHE A 57 -3.54 6.97 -5.57
N HIS A 58 -3.84 5.71 -5.27
CA HIS A 58 -4.84 5.36 -4.27
C HIS A 58 -4.29 4.23 -3.39
N PRO A 59 -3.83 4.54 -2.18
CA PRO A 59 -3.32 3.49 -1.30
C PRO A 59 -4.43 2.53 -0.90
N HIS A 60 -4.15 1.25 -0.99
CA HIS A 60 -5.16 0.23 -0.71
C HIS A 60 -4.48 -1.12 -0.53
N VAL A 61 -5.23 -2.08 -0.01
CA VAL A 61 -4.77 -3.47 0.07
C VAL A 61 -5.75 -4.32 -0.73
N THR A 62 -5.27 -4.85 -1.84
CA THR A 62 -6.11 -5.65 -2.74
C THR A 62 -6.39 -7.02 -2.11
N VAL A 63 -7.65 -7.44 -2.13
CA VAL A 63 -8.04 -8.75 -1.62
C VAL A 63 -8.69 -9.63 -2.69
N ALA A 64 -9.12 -9.06 -3.81
CA ALA A 64 -9.66 -9.85 -4.91
C ALA A 64 -9.35 -9.15 -6.23
N HIS A 65 -8.85 -9.91 -7.20
CA HIS A 65 -8.40 -9.35 -8.46
C HIS A 65 -8.69 -10.38 -9.57
N ASP A 66 -9.39 -9.96 -10.59
CA ASP A 66 -9.69 -10.80 -11.76
C ASP A 66 -10.43 -12.09 -11.41
N VAL A 67 -11.30 -12.03 -10.41
CA VAL A 67 -12.19 -13.14 -10.11
C VAL A 67 -13.57 -12.81 -10.67
N SER A 68 -14.49 -13.75 -10.57
CA SER A 68 -15.84 -13.56 -11.11
C SER A 68 -16.55 -12.42 -10.36
N GLU A 69 -17.61 -11.89 -10.99
CA GLU A 69 -18.42 -10.87 -10.33
C GLU A 69 -18.98 -11.38 -9.00
N ALA A 70 -19.42 -12.63 -8.98
CA ALA A 70 -19.93 -13.21 -7.74
C ALA A 70 -18.82 -13.31 -6.68
N GLY A 71 -17.59 -13.61 -7.11
CA GLY A 71 -16.45 -13.65 -6.19
C GLY A 71 -16.12 -12.30 -5.62
N MET A 72 -16.20 -11.26 -6.44
CA MET A 72 -15.96 -9.91 -5.96
C MET A 72 -17.06 -9.46 -5.00
N ASP A 73 -18.31 -9.76 -5.33
CA ASP A 73 -19.41 -9.44 -4.44
C ASP A 73 -19.25 -10.13 -3.09
N ALA A 74 -18.82 -11.39 -3.11
CA ALA A 74 -18.58 -12.12 -1.87
C ALA A 74 -17.47 -11.49 -1.05
N ALA A 75 -16.38 -11.05 -1.70
CA ALA A 75 -15.28 -10.41 -1.00
C ALA A 75 -15.75 -9.12 -0.33
N VAL A 76 -16.53 -8.33 -1.04
CA VAL A 76 -17.06 -7.10 -0.48
C VAL A 76 -17.91 -7.39 0.76
N ALA A 77 -18.80 -8.37 0.64
CA ALA A 77 -19.73 -8.67 1.74
C ALA A 77 -19.02 -9.25 2.94
N GLU A 78 -18.06 -10.16 2.71
CA GLU A 78 -17.42 -10.84 3.82
C GLU A 78 -16.45 -9.97 4.59
N LEU A 79 -15.86 -8.99 3.93
CA LEU A 79 -14.85 -8.14 4.57
C LEU A 79 -15.37 -6.75 4.89
N GLU A 80 -16.65 -6.55 4.72
CA GLU A 80 -17.25 -5.24 4.89
C GLU A 80 -17.03 -4.69 6.29
N SER A 81 -16.99 -5.56 7.30
CA SER A 81 -16.77 -5.13 8.68
C SER A 81 -15.35 -5.42 9.18
N PHE A 82 -14.47 -5.77 8.27
CA PHE A 82 -13.08 -6.04 8.63
C PHE A 82 -12.38 -4.77 9.12
N GLU A 83 -11.57 -4.94 10.15
CA GLU A 83 -10.80 -3.82 10.67
C GLU A 83 -9.48 -4.35 11.22
N ALA A 84 -8.38 -3.65 10.91
CA ALA A 84 -7.05 -4.00 11.43
C ALA A 84 -6.20 -2.76 11.42
N SER A 85 -5.25 -2.68 12.35
CA SER A 85 -4.28 -1.58 12.34
C SER A 85 -2.89 -2.10 12.59
N PHE A 86 -1.91 -1.40 12.04
CA PHE A 86 -0.52 -1.76 12.19
C PHE A 86 0.34 -0.54 11.92
N GLU A 87 1.60 -0.64 12.31
CA GLU A 87 2.56 0.44 12.09
C GLU A 87 3.38 0.13 10.85
N VAL A 88 3.50 1.11 9.97
CA VAL A 88 4.30 0.98 8.75
C VAL A 88 5.69 1.52 9.07
N ARG A 89 6.71 0.66 8.98
CA ARG A 89 8.09 0.99 9.34
C ARG A 89 9.04 0.88 8.16
N SER A 90 8.56 0.45 7.02
CA SER A 90 9.40 0.28 5.85
C SER A 90 8.55 0.26 4.60
N MET A 91 9.24 0.33 3.47
CA MET A 91 8.58 0.12 2.19
C MET A 91 9.46 -0.80 1.36
N GLY A 92 8.85 -1.53 0.45
CA GLY A 92 9.56 -2.44 -0.42
C GLY A 92 9.67 -1.89 -1.83
N LEU A 93 10.82 -2.05 -2.42
CA LEU A 93 11.02 -1.74 -3.82
C LEU A 93 10.87 -3.05 -4.59
N TYR A 94 9.85 -3.14 -5.42
CA TYR A 94 9.55 -4.35 -6.17
C TYR A 94 9.73 -4.11 -7.64
N GLU A 95 10.13 -5.15 -8.34
CA GLU A 95 10.22 -5.11 -9.79
C GLU A 95 9.25 -6.11 -10.38
N HIS A 96 8.47 -5.66 -11.37
CA HIS A 96 7.56 -6.53 -12.10
C HIS A 96 8.35 -7.16 -13.24
N VAL A 97 8.63 -8.46 -13.11
CA VAL A 97 9.45 -9.14 -14.10
C VAL A 97 8.56 -9.71 -15.21
N PRO A 98 9.16 -10.07 -16.36
CA PRO A 98 8.36 -10.51 -17.52
C PRO A 98 7.45 -11.70 -17.26
N SER A 99 7.78 -12.55 -16.29
CA SER A 99 6.93 -13.70 -15.97
C SER A 99 5.63 -13.31 -15.28
N GLY A 100 5.44 -12.03 -14.98
CA GLY A 100 4.23 -11.56 -14.29
C GLY A 100 4.37 -11.53 -12.78
N LEU A 101 5.50 -11.93 -12.25
CA LEU A 101 5.72 -11.92 -10.81
C LEU A 101 6.31 -10.60 -10.35
N TRP A 102 6.09 -10.29 -9.10
CA TRP A 102 6.70 -9.14 -8.44
C TRP A 102 7.83 -9.65 -7.58
N LYS A 103 9.05 -9.11 -7.79
CA LYS A 103 10.20 -9.52 -7.00
C LYS A 103 10.64 -8.38 -6.11
N LEU A 104 10.78 -8.67 -4.81
CA LEU A 104 11.30 -7.70 -3.87
C LEU A 104 12.78 -7.48 -4.16
N ARG A 105 13.15 -6.24 -4.48
CA ARG A 105 14.53 -5.89 -4.76
C ARG A 105 15.24 -5.34 -3.55
N GLU A 106 14.53 -4.55 -2.77
CA GLU A 106 15.12 -3.93 -1.60
C GLU A 106 14.03 -3.54 -0.63
N GLU A 107 14.29 -3.72 0.65
CA GLU A 107 13.42 -3.23 1.68
C GLU A 107 14.05 -2.00 2.32
N LEU A 108 13.34 -0.89 2.33
CA LEU A 108 13.86 0.39 2.78
C LEU A 108 13.19 0.73 4.10
N ARG A 109 13.96 0.68 5.18
CA ARG A 109 13.44 1.02 6.48
C ARG A 109 13.29 2.50 6.63
N PHE A 110 12.22 2.91 7.30
CA PHE A 110 12.02 4.32 7.60
C PHE A 110 12.97 4.75 8.70
N GLY A 111 13.31 6.02 8.69
CA GLY A 111 14.17 6.60 9.71
C GLY A 111 13.50 6.55 11.06
N GLU A 112 14.28 6.28 12.09
CA GLU A 112 13.77 6.18 13.44
C GLU A 112 13.94 7.49 14.15
N VAL A 113 13.05 7.73 15.12
CA VAL A 113 13.34 8.79 16.05
C VAL A 113 14.62 8.41 16.75
N ALA A 114 15.41 9.40 17.11
CA ALA A 114 16.74 9.14 17.58
C ALA A 114 16.78 8.64 19.00
N ASP A 115 16.17 7.56 19.29
CA ASP A 115 16.34 6.93 20.58
C ASP A 115 17.37 5.82 20.49
N GLY A 116 17.90 5.60 19.31
CA GLY A 116 18.95 4.65 19.12
C GLY A 116 18.50 3.22 19.11
N SER A 117 17.23 2.96 19.24
CA SER A 117 16.85 1.58 19.30
C SER A 117 16.85 0.97 17.91
N GLU A 118 17.21 -0.26 17.87
CA GLU A 118 17.21 -1.05 16.69
C GLU A 118 15.87 -1.63 16.45
N THR A 119 15.35 -1.41 15.31
CA THR A 119 14.07 -1.99 14.96
C THR A 119 14.29 -3.01 13.88
N THR A 120 13.86 -4.22 14.12
CA THR A 120 14.03 -5.27 13.15
C THR A 120 12.77 -5.68 12.47
N THR A 121 11.65 -5.13 12.87
CA THR A 121 10.38 -5.50 12.28
C THR A 121 9.88 -4.47 11.34
N ARG A 122 8.97 -4.85 10.60
CA ARG A 122 8.29 -4.00 9.66
C ARG A 122 6.84 -4.14 9.80
#